data_47161a679f936050973fb6af13a51732
#
_entry.id   47161a679f936050973fb6af13a51732
#
_cell.length_a   1.000
_cell.length_b   1.000
_cell.length_c   1.000
_cell.angle_alpha   90.00
_cell.angle_beta   90.00
_cell.angle_gamma   90.00
#
_symmetry.space_group_name_H-M   'P 1'
#
loop_
_entity.id
_entity.type
_entity.pdbx_description
1 polymer ?
#
loop_
_entity_poly.entity_id
_entity_poly.type
_entity_poly.pdbx_seq_one_letter_code
_entity_poly.pdbx_strand_id
1 'polypeptide(L)'
;MGKLFAAVVTVIALVSTALFFTHHLWLPPDIAAHGPALDRQLRETLVATGVLFVAAQLSLAVFAWRSGERKVPRPIRTFPGGAKPLVIGAIALVGIEILTLTLVGSKVWAAVYLTKTDPNALTIDAQAEQFAFYFRYAGGDGKFGAVHSDKMDEASGNFFGLDPENDVAARDDIIAATLTVPVSRPILLWMHAKDVNHAFYVPELRIQQDFVPGMTLPLRFTPTKTGRFEVVCTQLCGLGHYNMKAYIEVVSQPDFEKWLKDNAVQ
;
A
#
# COMPACT_ATOMS: atom_id res chain seq x y z
N MET A 1 -2.31 2.41 45.92
CA MET A 1 -1.59 2.08 44.66
C MET A 1 -2.51 1.45 43.61
N GLY A 2 -3.20 0.33 43.92
CA GLY A 2 -4.04 -0.38 42.91
C GLY A 2 -5.19 0.47 42.32
N LYS A 3 -5.89 1.28 43.13
CA LYS A 3 -6.94 2.18 42.65
C LYS A 3 -6.41 3.27 41.70
N LEU A 4 -5.26 3.84 42.02
CA LEU A 4 -4.61 4.84 41.16
C LEU A 4 -4.19 4.21 39.83
N PHE A 5 -3.56 3.05 39.87
CA PHE A 5 -3.17 2.31 38.66
C PHE A 5 -4.40 1.97 37.79
N ALA A 6 -5.49 1.47 38.41
CA ALA A 6 -6.73 1.18 37.70
C ALA A 6 -7.34 2.43 37.03
N ALA A 7 -7.35 3.57 37.74
CA ALA A 7 -7.82 4.82 37.18
C ALA A 7 -6.98 5.28 35.98
N VAL A 8 -5.66 5.22 36.09
CA VAL A 8 -4.74 5.60 35.01
C VAL A 8 -4.95 4.71 33.77
N VAL A 9 -5.01 3.39 33.94
CA VAL A 9 -5.26 2.45 32.82
C VAL A 9 -6.60 2.72 32.16
N THR A 10 -7.67 2.95 32.95
CA THR A 10 -8.99 3.29 32.42
C THR A 10 -8.97 4.60 31.62
N VAL A 11 -8.34 5.64 32.16
CA VAL A 11 -8.22 6.94 31.44
C VAL A 11 -7.45 6.77 30.12
N ILE A 12 -6.34 6.06 30.14
CA ILE A 12 -5.55 5.80 28.91
C ILE A 12 -6.43 5.05 27.88
N ALA A 13 -7.13 3.98 28.28
CA ALA A 13 -7.99 3.23 27.38
C ALA A 13 -9.11 4.09 26.78
N LEU A 14 -9.79 4.91 27.62
CA LEU A 14 -10.86 5.80 27.16
C LEU A 14 -10.35 6.90 26.24
N VAL A 15 -9.23 7.56 26.60
CA VAL A 15 -8.64 8.62 25.79
C VAL A 15 -8.14 8.08 24.45
N SER A 16 -7.44 6.95 24.45
CA SER A 16 -6.98 6.29 23.20
C SER A 16 -8.16 5.94 22.29
N THR A 17 -9.23 5.39 22.87
CA THR A 17 -10.44 5.05 22.12
C THR A 17 -11.13 6.31 21.57
N ALA A 18 -11.28 7.35 22.38
CA ALA A 18 -11.87 8.61 21.92
C ALA A 18 -11.05 9.25 20.80
N LEU A 19 -9.73 9.32 20.95
CA LEU A 19 -8.83 9.85 19.93
C LEU A 19 -8.93 9.03 18.62
N PHE A 20 -9.01 7.72 18.72
CA PHE A 20 -9.18 6.85 17.55
C PHE A 20 -10.46 7.19 16.76
N PHE A 21 -11.60 7.37 17.45
CA PHE A 21 -12.87 7.65 16.77
C PHE A 21 -13.05 9.12 16.35
N THR A 22 -12.38 10.06 17.00
CA THR A 22 -12.47 11.49 16.65
C THR A 22 -11.46 11.94 15.61
N HIS A 23 -10.41 11.14 15.37
CA HIS A 23 -9.36 11.50 14.42
C HIS A 23 -9.76 11.04 13.00
N HIS A 24 -10.02 12.00 12.11
CA HIS A 24 -10.49 11.73 10.74
C HIS A 24 -9.36 11.56 9.71
N LEU A 25 -8.08 11.54 10.15
CA LEU A 25 -6.92 11.59 9.25
C LEU A 25 -6.19 10.24 9.09
N TRP A 26 -6.83 9.14 9.36
CA TRP A 26 -6.20 7.82 9.33
C TRP A 26 -5.84 7.33 7.92
N LEU A 27 -6.67 7.64 6.96
CA LEU A 27 -6.47 7.22 5.58
C LEU A 27 -6.65 8.41 4.63
N PRO A 28 -5.78 8.58 3.64
CA PRO A 28 -6.00 9.54 2.56
C PRO A 28 -7.25 9.16 1.75
N PRO A 29 -7.78 10.07 0.92
CA PRO A 29 -8.90 9.77 0.03
C PRO A 29 -8.64 8.54 -0.82
N ASP A 30 -9.56 7.60 -0.88
CA ASP A 30 -9.47 6.44 -1.76
C ASP A 30 -9.81 6.84 -3.20
N ILE A 31 -8.94 6.46 -4.13
CA ILE A 31 -9.07 6.71 -5.57
C ILE A 31 -8.97 5.43 -6.40
N ALA A 32 -9.03 4.24 -5.78
CA ALA A 32 -8.88 2.97 -6.46
C ALA A 32 -10.17 2.14 -6.47
N ALA A 33 -10.42 1.42 -7.53
CA ALA A 33 -11.57 0.51 -7.61
C ALA A 33 -11.53 -0.61 -6.55
N HIS A 34 -10.33 -1.06 -6.15
CA HIS A 34 -10.12 -2.07 -5.11
C HIS A 34 -10.03 -1.49 -3.70
N GLY A 35 -9.83 -0.18 -3.56
CA GLY A 35 -9.64 0.53 -2.29
C GLY A 35 -10.73 0.26 -1.25
N PRO A 36 -12.03 0.32 -1.60
CA PRO A 36 -13.10 0.08 -0.63
C PRO A 36 -13.06 -1.29 0.05
N ALA A 37 -12.53 -2.31 -0.63
CA ALA A 37 -12.40 -3.66 -0.05
C ALA A 37 -11.27 -3.70 0.98
N LEU A 38 -10.12 -3.06 0.69
CA LEU A 38 -8.98 -2.93 1.61
C LEU A 38 -9.34 -2.07 2.83
N ASP A 39 -9.98 -0.93 2.61
CA ASP A 39 -10.40 -0.02 3.70
C ASP A 39 -11.44 -0.69 4.62
N ARG A 40 -12.34 -1.50 4.07
CA ARG A 40 -13.29 -2.28 4.86
C ARG A 40 -12.57 -3.31 5.73
N GLN A 41 -11.68 -4.10 5.15
CA GLN A 41 -10.90 -5.10 5.89
C GLN A 41 -10.08 -4.46 7.00
N LEU A 42 -9.39 -3.34 6.71
CA LEU A 42 -8.63 -2.59 7.72
C LEU A 42 -9.55 -2.14 8.87
N ARG A 43 -10.72 -1.58 8.55
CA ARG A 43 -11.69 -1.12 9.54
C ARG A 43 -12.21 -2.26 10.42
N GLU A 44 -12.58 -3.38 9.80
CA GLU A 44 -13.05 -4.58 10.53
C GLU A 44 -11.97 -5.11 11.48
N THR A 45 -10.71 -5.17 11.02
CA THR A 45 -9.56 -5.54 11.85
C THR A 45 -9.37 -4.59 13.03
N LEU A 46 -9.37 -3.28 12.76
CA LEU A 46 -9.19 -2.26 13.79
C LEU A 46 -10.32 -2.28 14.84
N VAL A 47 -11.56 -2.53 14.42
CA VAL A 47 -12.69 -2.66 15.36
C VAL A 47 -12.54 -3.91 16.20
N ALA A 48 -12.26 -5.07 15.60
CA ALA A 48 -12.10 -6.32 16.33
C ALA A 48 -10.95 -6.25 17.36
N THR A 49 -9.77 -5.85 16.91
CA THR A 49 -8.59 -5.70 17.80
C THR A 49 -8.77 -4.60 18.83
N GLY A 50 -9.44 -3.49 18.48
CA GLY A 50 -9.77 -2.40 19.39
C GLY A 50 -10.71 -2.83 20.52
N VAL A 51 -11.74 -3.62 20.21
CA VAL A 51 -12.65 -4.19 21.22
C VAL A 51 -11.89 -5.10 22.18
N LEU A 52 -11.04 -5.99 21.66
CA LEU A 52 -10.21 -6.88 22.48
C LEU A 52 -9.24 -6.09 23.36
N PHE A 53 -8.61 -5.07 22.82
CA PHE A 53 -7.72 -4.17 23.55
C PHE A 53 -8.45 -3.50 24.73
N VAL A 54 -9.60 -2.87 24.47
CA VAL A 54 -10.38 -2.17 25.51
C VAL A 54 -10.85 -3.16 26.56
N ALA A 55 -11.35 -4.34 26.16
CA ALA A 55 -11.78 -5.37 27.09
C ALA A 55 -10.63 -5.85 28.01
N ALA A 56 -9.44 -6.05 27.45
CA ALA A 56 -8.24 -6.41 28.21
C ALA A 56 -7.83 -5.31 29.21
N GLN A 57 -7.82 -4.03 28.78
CA GLN A 57 -7.48 -2.91 29.66
C GLN A 57 -8.49 -2.73 30.80
N LEU A 58 -9.79 -2.81 30.51
CA LEU A 58 -10.83 -2.72 31.52
C LEU A 58 -10.78 -3.91 32.49
N SER A 59 -10.50 -5.11 32.01
CA SER A 59 -10.31 -6.29 32.87
C SER A 59 -9.13 -6.08 33.82
N LEU A 60 -7.98 -5.59 33.29
CA LEU A 60 -6.81 -5.26 34.11
C LEU A 60 -7.14 -4.19 35.16
N ALA A 61 -7.86 -3.14 34.78
CA ALA A 61 -8.29 -2.08 35.71
C ALA A 61 -9.17 -2.64 36.84
N VAL A 62 -10.16 -3.49 36.51
CA VAL A 62 -11.03 -4.15 37.51
C VAL A 62 -10.23 -5.03 38.47
N PHE A 63 -9.29 -5.84 37.96
CA PHE A 63 -8.45 -6.67 38.81
C PHE A 63 -7.54 -5.85 39.73
N ALA A 64 -6.93 -4.80 39.20
CA ALA A 64 -6.07 -3.88 39.98
C ALA A 64 -6.87 -3.16 41.08
N TRP A 65 -8.07 -2.67 40.75
CA TRP A 65 -8.99 -2.04 41.69
C TRP A 65 -9.34 -2.97 42.83
N ARG A 66 -9.84 -4.17 42.52
CA ARG A 66 -10.24 -5.18 43.51
C ARG A 66 -9.06 -5.66 44.38
N SER A 67 -7.87 -5.77 43.79
CA SER A 67 -6.68 -6.18 44.55
C SER A 67 -6.19 -5.06 45.48
N GLY A 68 -6.32 -3.79 45.09
CA GLY A 68 -5.95 -2.64 45.91
C GLY A 68 -6.81 -2.41 47.12
N GLU A 69 -7.99 -3.05 47.23
CA GLU A 69 -8.92 -2.95 48.40
C GLU A 69 -8.62 -3.98 49.49
N ARG A 70 -7.76 -4.95 49.22
CA ARG A 70 -7.49 -6.04 50.17
C ARG A 70 -6.45 -5.63 51.18
N LYS A 71 -6.82 -5.67 52.46
CA LYS A 71 -5.92 -5.37 53.58
C LYS A 71 -4.94 -6.50 53.90
N VAL A 72 -5.21 -7.73 53.44
CA VAL A 72 -4.37 -8.92 53.66
C VAL A 72 -3.89 -9.47 52.34
N PRO A 73 -2.55 -9.59 52.13
CA PRO A 73 -2.02 -10.26 50.93
C PRO A 73 -2.52 -11.70 50.89
N ARG A 74 -3.18 -12.10 49.81
CA ARG A 74 -3.38 -13.54 49.56
C ARG A 74 -2.04 -14.16 49.20
N PRO A 75 -1.74 -15.37 49.69
CA PRO A 75 -0.58 -16.09 49.22
C PRO A 75 -0.65 -16.20 47.69
N ILE A 76 0.48 -16.01 47.03
CA ILE A 76 0.60 -16.17 45.57
C ILE A 76 0.15 -17.59 45.26
N ARG A 77 -1.10 -17.77 44.81
CA ARG A 77 -1.52 -19.02 44.24
C ARG A 77 -0.87 -19.18 42.88
N THR A 78 0.16 -20.00 42.82
CA THR A 78 0.57 -20.56 41.53
C THR A 78 -0.64 -21.26 40.94
N PHE A 79 -0.96 -20.96 39.70
CA PHE A 79 -2.12 -21.49 38.99
C PHE A 79 -1.95 -22.97 38.62
N PRO A 80 -2.26 -23.94 39.47
CA PRO A 80 -2.26 -25.34 39.04
C PRO A 80 -3.65 -25.66 38.50
N GLY A 81 -3.77 -25.66 37.19
CA GLY A 81 -4.95 -26.17 36.48
C GLY A 81 -6.18 -25.27 36.39
N GLY A 82 -6.34 -24.26 37.27
CA GLY A 82 -7.53 -23.40 37.28
C GLY A 82 -7.62 -22.35 36.17
N ALA A 83 -6.50 -22.07 35.48
CA ALA A 83 -6.47 -21.14 34.38
C ALA A 83 -6.65 -21.81 32.99
N LYS A 84 -6.65 -23.14 32.91
CA LYS A 84 -6.74 -23.84 31.61
C LYS A 84 -7.91 -23.37 30.74
N PRO A 85 -9.16 -23.20 31.21
CA PRO A 85 -10.27 -22.75 30.38
C PRO A 85 -10.06 -21.31 29.88
N LEU A 86 -9.45 -20.43 30.68
CA LEU A 86 -9.13 -19.07 30.25
C LEU A 86 -8.04 -19.06 29.16
N VAL A 87 -7.00 -19.86 29.32
CA VAL A 87 -5.92 -20.00 28.34
C VAL A 87 -6.47 -20.60 27.04
N ILE A 88 -7.27 -21.66 27.13
CA ILE A 88 -7.92 -22.29 25.97
C ILE A 88 -8.84 -21.27 25.26
N GLY A 89 -9.65 -20.53 26.04
CA GLY A 89 -10.52 -19.48 25.50
C GLY A 89 -9.77 -18.37 24.78
N ALA A 90 -8.65 -17.90 25.36
CA ALA A 90 -7.78 -16.90 24.72
C ALA A 90 -7.14 -17.42 23.43
N ILE A 91 -6.62 -18.64 23.44
CA ILE A 91 -6.04 -19.28 22.25
C ILE A 91 -7.11 -19.47 21.16
N ALA A 92 -8.31 -19.93 21.53
CA ALA A 92 -9.42 -20.10 20.59
C ALA A 92 -9.84 -18.75 19.97
N LEU A 93 -9.96 -17.71 20.79
CA LEU A 93 -10.31 -16.36 20.32
C LEU A 93 -9.30 -15.80 19.32
N VAL A 94 -8.00 -15.86 19.66
CA VAL A 94 -6.93 -15.43 18.78
C VAL A 94 -6.86 -16.31 17.51
N GLY A 95 -7.06 -17.62 17.66
CA GLY A 95 -7.10 -18.55 16.54
C GLY A 95 -8.25 -18.24 15.56
N ILE A 96 -9.43 -17.92 16.06
CA ILE A 96 -10.59 -17.51 15.24
C ILE A 96 -10.29 -16.18 14.52
N GLU A 97 -9.70 -15.22 15.20
CA GLU A 97 -9.33 -13.93 14.62
C GLU A 97 -8.32 -14.12 13.50
N ILE A 98 -7.22 -14.84 13.73
CA ILE A 98 -6.20 -15.13 12.71
C ILE A 98 -6.82 -15.86 11.51
N LEU A 99 -7.66 -16.86 11.76
CA LEU A 99 -8.32 -17.63 10.70
C LEU A 99 -9.22 -16.73 9.85
N THR A 100 -10.04 -15.89 10.49
CA THR A 100 -10.94 -14.96 9.81
C THR A 100 -10.16 -13.95 8.98
N LEU A 101 -9.13 -13.31 9.55
CA LEU A 101 -8.28 -12.36 8.85
C LEU A 101 -7.55 -13.01 7.68
N THR A 102 -7.06 -14.24 7.85
CA THR A 102 -6.38 -14.96 6.76
C THR A 102 -7.35 -15.31 5.63
N LEU A 103 -8.53 -15.82 5.94
CA LEU A 103 -9.52 -16.23 4.92
C LEU A 103 -10.12 -15.04 4.17
N VAL A 104 -10.43 -13.94 4.86
CA VAL A 104 -10.96 -12.72 4.24
C VAL A 104 -9.84 -11.97 3.53
N GLY A 105 -8.72 -11.75 4.21
CA GLY A 105 -7.59 -11.00 3.70
C GLY A 105 -6.95 -11.63 2.46
N SER A 106 -6.83 -12.96 2.43
CA SER A 106 -6.29 -13.64 1.24
C SER A 106 -7.14 -13.41 -0.01
N LYS A 107 -8.48 -13.34 0.13
CA LYS A 107 -9.39 -13.03 -0.99
C LYS A 107 -9.20 -11.61 -1.50
N VAL A 108 -9.11 -10.64 -0.57
CA VAL A 108 -8.89 -9.23 -0.91
C VAL A 108 -7.52 -9.06 -1.57
N TRP A 109 -6.48 -9.64 -0.98
CA TRP A 109 -5.14 -9.62 -1.53
C TRP A 109 -5.06 -10.25 -2.93
N ALA A 110 -5.69 -11.42 -3.10
CA ALA A 110 -5.72 -12.11 -4.40
C ALA A 110 -6.45 -11.29 -5.47
N ALA A 111 -7.51 -10.57 -5.09
CA ALA A 111 -8.24 -9.69 -6.01
C ALA A 111 -7.39 -8.50 -6.50
N VAL A 112 -6.42 -8.03 -5.70
CA VAL A 112 -5.51 -6.94 -6.09
C VAL A 112 -4.32 -7.47 -6.90
N TYR A 113 -3.64 -8.52 -6.40
CA TYR A 113 -2.33 -8.93 -6.93
C TYR A 113 -2.37 -10.14 -7.87
N LEU A 114 -3.37 -11.01 -7.76
CA LEU A 114 -3.46 -12.25 -8.57
C LEU A 114 -4.52 -12.19 -9.68
N THR A 115 -5.23 -11.07 -9.83
CA THR A 115 -6.21 -10.91 -10.91
C THR A 115 -5.53 -10.91 -12.27
N LYS A 116 -6.15 -11.55 -13.24
CA LYS A 116 -5.69 -11.49 -14.63
C LYS A 116 -5.78 -10.07 -15.17
N THR A 117 -4.83 -9.72 -16.03
CA THR A 117 -4.84 -8.43 -16.71
C THR A 117 -6.09 -8.30 -17.58
N ASP A 118 -6.78 -7.17 -17.48
CA ASP A 118 -7.87 -6.83 -18.37
C ASP A 118 -7.31 -6.65 -19.79
N PRO A 119 -7.89 -7.28 -20.82
CA PRO A 119 -7.43 -7.11 -22.21
C PRO A 119 -7.43 -5.66 -22.70
N ASN A 120 -8.29 -4.80 -22.10
CA ASN A 120 -8.40 -3.39 -22.43
C ASN A 120 -7.54 -2.48 -21.53
N ALA A 121 -6.71 -3.06 -20.65
CA ALA A 121 -5.83 -2.28 -19.79
C ALA A 121 -4.85 -1.44 -20.61
N LEU A 122 -4.67 -0.19 -20.17
CA LEU A 122 -3.57 0.62 -20.65
C LEU A 122 -2.27 0.04 -20.08
N THR A 123 -1.40 -0.41 -20.94
CA THR A 123 -0.08 -0.93 -20.57
C THR A 123 0.94 0.21 -20.58
N ILE A 124 1.73 0.31 -19.52
CA ILE A 124 2.79 1.30 -19.34
C ILE A 124 3.99 0.57 -18.75
N ASP A 125 5.19 0.83 -19.29
CA ASP A 125 6.44 0.42 -18.66
C ASP A 125 6.85 1.45 -17.61
N ALA A 126 7.28 0.97 -16.44
CA ALA A 126 7.79 1.80 -15.36
C ALA A 126 9.19 1.36 -14.97
N GLN A 127 10.14 2.26 -15.01
CA GLN A 127 11.50 2.03 -14.58
C GLN A 127 11.82 2.89 -13.36
N ALA A 128 12.47 2.29 -12.36
CA ALA A 128 13.03 2.98 -11.21
C ALA A 128 14.55 2.89 -11.23
N GLU A 129 15.21 4.00 -10.91
CA GLU A 129 16.64 4.09 -10.70
C GLU A 129 16.98 5.10 -9.59
N GLN A 130 18.20 5.14 -9.12
CA GLN A 130 18.66 6.09 -8.10
C GLN A 130 18.81 7.51 -8.70
N PHE A 131 17.92 8.49 -8.50
CA PHE A 131 16.77 8.47 -7.57
C PHE A 131 15.52 9.02 -8.27
N ALA A 132 15.04 8.34 -9.28
CA ALA A 132 13.93 8.77 -10.12
C ALA A 132 13.04 7.60 -10.57
N PHE A 133 11.83 7.94 -11.03
CA PHE A 133 10.92 7.05 -11.71
C PHE A 133 10.68 7.57 -13.13
N TYR A 134 10.62 6.67 -14.10
CA TYR A 134 10.29 6.97 -15.48
C TYR A 134 9.17 6.05 -15.96
N PHE A 135 8.28 6.59 -16.78
CA PHE A 135 7.13 5.89 -17.31
C PHE A 135 7.15 5.98 -18.82
N ARG A 136 7.05 4.84 -19.49
CA ARG A 136 7.04 4.73 -20.93
C ARG A 136 5.71 4.24 -21.43
N TYR A 137 5.17 4.93 -22.43
CA TYR A 137 3.93 4.61 -23.10
C TYR A 137 4.23 4.19 -24.53
N ALA A 138 3.56 3.16 -25.01
CA ALA A 138 3.51 2.85 -26.42
C ALA A 138 2.84 4.02 -27.15
N GLY A 139 3.47 4.50 -28.20
CA GLY A 139 3.00 5.64 -28.97
C GLY A 139 1.76 5.36 -29.82
N GLY A 140 1.69 5.98 -30.99
CA GLY A 140 0.55 5.87 -31.88
C GLY A 140 0.35 4.50 -32.52
N ASP A 141 1.40 3.69 -32.63
CA ASP A 141 1.35 2.33 -33.15
C ASP A 141 0.93 1.27 -32.13
N GLY A 142 0.85 1.66 -30.83
CA GLY A 142 0.44 0.80 -29.72
C GLY A 142 1.46 -0.30 -29.36
N LYS A 143 2.70 -0.17 -29.77
CA LYS A 143 3.78 -1.13 -29.54
C LYS A 143 4.95 -0.48 -28.84
N PHE A 144 5.55 -1.20 -27.91
CA PHE A 144 6.79 -0.77 -27.28
C PHE A 144 8.00 -1.16 -28.11
N GLY A 145 8.96 -0.23 -28.26
CA GLY A 145 10.27 -0.55 -28.81
C GLY A 145 11.06 -1.49 -27.88
N ALA A 146 12.05 -2.17 -28.46
CA ALA A 146 12.94 -3.03 -27.70
C ALA A 146 13.80 -2.21 -26.70
N VAL A 147 14.03 -2.77 -25.52
CA VAL A 147 14.89 -2.18 -24.48
C VAL A 147 16.29 -2.76 -24.59
N HIS A 148 17.30 -1.88 -24.67
CA HIS A 148 18.70 -2.24 -24.73
C HIS A 148 19.47 -1.64 -23.54
N SER A 149 19.90 -2.46 -22.62
CA SER A 149 20.58 -2.00 -21.40
C SER A 149 21.90 -1.29 -21.68
N ASP A 150 22.58 -1.65 -22.78
CA ASP A 150 23.83 -1.05 -23.26
C ASP A 150 23.63 0.32 -23.90
N LYS A 151 22.40 0.68 -24.25
CA LYS A 151 22.02 1.98 -24.83
C LYS A 151 21.35 2.94 -23.83
N MET A 152 21.19 2.51 -22.56
CA MET A 152 20.67 3.40 -21.55
C MET A 152 21.65 4.52 -21.25
N ASP A 153 21.19 5.77 -21.44
CA ASP A 153 21.99 6.97 -21.22
C ASP A 153 21.13 8.10 -20.63
N GLU A 154 21.42 8.44 -19.39
CA GLU A 154 20.74 9.51 -18.66
C GLU A 154 21.01 10.90 -19.26
N ALA A 155 22.21 11.11 -19.82
CA ALA A 155 22.59 12.41 -20.36
C ALA A 155 21.79 12.77 -21.62
N SER A 156 21.40 11.77 -22.42
CA SER A 156 20.54 11.96 -23.59
C SER A 156 19.04 11.79 -23.27
N GLY A 157 18.69 11.41 -22.02
CA GLY A 157 17.31 11.10 -21.63
C GLY A 157 16.81 9.74 -22.12
N ASN A 158 17.70 8.88 -22.61
CA ASN A 158 17.35 7.52 -23.06
C ASN A 158 17.34 6.54 -21.90
N PHE A 159 16.40 6.72 -20.97
CA PHE A 159 16.31 5.92 -19.74
C PHE A 159 16.00 4.45 -20.00
N PHE A 160 15.32 4.12 -21.08
CA PHE A 160 14.95 2.76 -21.45
C PHE A 160 15.89 2.10 -22.46
N GLY A 161 16.93 2.83 -22.92
CA GLY A 161 17.86 2.31 -23.92
C GLY A 161 17.19 2.03 -25.27
N LEU A 162 16.29 2.91 -25.71
CA LEU A 162 15.60 2.78 -26.99
C LEU A 162 16.54 3.03 -28.17
N ASP A 163 16.27 2.38 -29.30
CA ASP A 163 17.02 2.53 -30.55
C ASP A 163 16.11 2.96 -31.71
N PRO A 164 15.65 4.23 -31.73
CA PRO A 164 14.71 4.69 -32.74
C PRO A 164 15.28 4.68 -34.19
N GLU A 165 16.61 4.57 -34.33
CA GLU A 165 17.22 4.44 -35.65
C GLU A 165 16.98 3.07 -36.27
N ASN A 166 17.10 1.99 -35.48
CA ASN A 166 17.01 0.61 -35.95
C ASN A 166 15.70 -0.10 -35.57
N ASP A 167 14.93 0.46 -34.60
CA ASP A 167 13.65 -0.07 -34.16
C ASP A 167 12.52 0.94 -34.42
N VAL A 168 11.67 0.61 -35.36
CA VAL A 168 10.54 1.47 -35.77
C VAL A 168 9.55 1.68 -34.62
N ALA A 169 9.30 0.65 -33.79
CA ALA A 169 8.38 0.74 -32.66
C ALA A 169 8.89 1.66 -31.53
N ALA A 170 10.22 1.86 -31.46
CA ALA A 170 10.81 2.76 -30.48
C ALA A 170 10.67 4.26 -30.81
N ARG A 171 10.25 4.58 -32.07
CA ARG A 171 10.27 5.98 -32.57
C ARG A 171 9.19 6.85 -31.96
N ASP A 172 8.06 6.28 -31.64
CA ASP A 172 6.90 6.98 -31.12
C ASP A 172 6.64 6.70 -29.63
N ASP A 173 7.52 5.92 -28.99
CA ASP A 173 7.46 5.70 -27.53
C ASP A 173 7.61 7.03 -26.78
N ILE A 174 6.72 7.26 -25.81
CA ILE A 174 6.72 8.48 -24.99
C ILE A 174 7.30 8.14 -23.62
N ILE A 175 8.35 8.87 -23.20
CA ILE A 175 8.95 8.73 -21.86
C ILE A 175 8.60 9.97 -21.04
N ALA A 176 8.06 9.75 -19.82
CA ALA A 176 7.67 10.82 -18.91
C ALA A 176 8.10 10.51 -17.46
N ALA A 177 8.39 11.56 -16.69
CA ALA A 177 8.67 11.48 -15.26
C ALA A 177 7.40 11.52 -14.39
N THR A 178 6.26 11.82 -15.00
CA THR A 178 4.93 11.79 -14.35
C THR A 178 4.09 10.70 -14.99
N LEU A 179 3.46 9.87 -14.15
CA LEU A 179 2.55 8.83 -14.60
C LEU A 179 1.18 9.45 -14.92
N THR A 180 0.89 9.72 -16.18
CA THR A 180 -0.41 10.24 -16.61
C THR A 180 -1.31 9.10 -17.06
N VAL A 181 -2.49 8.97 -16.44
CA VAL A 181 -3.43 7.86 -16.70
C VAL A 181 -4.88 8.35 -16.78
N PRO A 182 -5.71 7.73 -17.61
CA PRO A 182 -7.13 8.07 -17.66
C PRO A 182 -7.92 7.47 -16.48
N VAL A 183 -8.87 8.22 -15.96
CA VAL A 183 -9.80 7.76 -14.92
C VAL A 183 -10.68 6.61 -15.44
N SER A 184 -11.04 5.69 -14.57
CA SER A 184 -11.93 4.53 -14.83
C SER A 184 -11.42 3.53 -15.86
N ARG A 185 -10.19 3.64 -16.32
CA ARG A 185 -9.55 2.68 -17.21
C ARG A 185 -8.61 1.76 -16.41
N PRO A 186 -8.65 0.43 -16.60
CA PRO A 186 -7.65 -0.47 -16.02
C PRO A 186 -6.23 -0.13 -16.51
N ILE A 187 -5.28 -0.12 -15.60
CA ILE A 187 -3.87 0.16 -15.86
C ILE A 187 -3.06 -1.09 -15.53
N LEU A 188 -2.11 -1.42 -16.38
CA LEU A 188 -1.06 -2.40 -16.15
C LEU A 188 0.30 -1.69 -16.22
N LEU A 189 1.00 -1.62 -15.09
CA LEU A 189 2.41 -1.22 -15.09
C LEU A 189 3.28 -2.48 -15.15
N TRP A 190 4.22 -2.52 -16.11
CA TRP A 190 5.36 -3.42 -16.05
C TRP A 190 6.52 -2.70 -15.36
N MET A 191 6.95 -3.23 -14.23
CA MET A 191 7.87 -2.56 -13.32
C MET A 191 9.26 -3.17 -13.39
N HIS A 192 10.28 -2.33 -13.63
CA HIS A 192 11.68 -2.72 -13.77
C HIS A 192 12.56 -1.84 -12.88
N ALA A 193 13.57 -2.40 -12.22
CA ALA A 193 14.62 -1.63 -11.54
C ALA A 193 15.91 -1.70 -12.34
N LYS A 194 16.57 -0.55 -12.55
CA LYS A 194 17.86 -0.45 -13.26
C LYS A 194 19.04 -0.87 -12.38
N ASP A 195 18.99 -0.56 -11.10
CA ASP A 195 20.12 -0.62 -10.17
C ASP A 195 19.84 -1.40 -8.89
N VAL A 196 19.05 -0.86 -7.98
CA VAL A 196 18.73 -1.46 -6.67
C VAL A 196 17.22 -1.63 -6.52
N ASN A 197 16.78 -2.17 -5.37
CA ASN A 197 15.35 -2.25 -5.08
C ASN A 197 14.79 -0.85 -4.80
N HIS A 198 13.65 -0.56 -5.40
CA HIS A 198 12.80 0.61 -5.14
C HIS A 198 11.37 0.13 -4.84
N ALA A 199 10.47 1.03 -4.48
CA ALA A 199 9.05 0.69 -4.38
C ALA A 199 8.18 1.79 -4.98
N PHE A 200 7.15 1.38 -5.69
CA PHE A 200 6.04 2.24 -6.11
C PHE A 200 5.00 2.23 -5.01
N TYR A 201 4.75 3.36 -4.39
CA TYR A 201 3.72 3.51 -3.38
C TYR A 201 2.89 4.76 -3.62
N VAL A 202 1.59 4.58 -3.74
CA VAL A 202 0.59 5.67 -3.82
C VAL A 202 -0.46 5.40 -2.76
N PRO A 203 -0.43 6.14 -1.63
CA PRO A 203 -1.35 5.92 -0.50
C PRO A 203 -2.82 5.94 -0.89
N GLU A 204 -3.20 6.84 -1.78
CA GLU A 204 -4.57 7.02 -2.26
C GLU A 204 -5.05 5.84 -3.13
N LEU A 205 -4.13 5.14 -3.81
CA LEU A 205 -4.45 3.91 -4.55
C LEU A 205 -4.47 2.66 -3.66
N ARG A 206 -4.02 2.73 -2.40
CA ARG A 206 -3.85 1.55 -1.51
C ARG A 206 -2.92 0.49 -2.09
N ILE A 207 -1.93 0.90 -2.90
CA ILE A 207 -1.00 0.00 -3.60
C ILE A 207 0.43 0.29 -3.20
N GLN A 208 1.16 -0.79 -2.94
CA GLN A 208 2.62 -0.79 -2.85
C GLN A 208 3.15 -2.02 -3.58
N GLN A 209 4.17 -1.82 -4.42
CA GLN A 209 4.87 -2.89 -5.11
C GLN A 209 6.34 -2.52 -5.31
N ASP A 210 7.22 -3.46 -5.02
CA ASP A 210 8.65 -3.26 -5.23
C ASP A 210 9.04 -3.39 -6.71
N PHE A 211 10.00 -2.56 -7.12
CA PHE A 211 10.81 -2.76 -8.31
C PHE A 211 12.03 -3.57 -7.89
N VAL A 212 12.26 -4.70 -8.54
CA VAL A 212 13.36 -5.61 -8.19
C VAL A 212 14.29 -5.77 -9.39
N PRO A 213 15.62 -5.53 -9.25
CA PRO A 213 16.56 -5.70 -10.34
C PRO A 213 16.50 -7.10 -10.94
N GLY A 214 16.52 -7.16 -12.27
CA GLY A 214 16.44 -8.42 -13.00
C GLY A 214 15.05 -9.06 -13.08
N MET A 215 14.02 -8.43 -12.50
CA MET A 215 12.64 -8.89 -12.58
C MET A 215 11.75 -7.89 -13.32
N THR A 216 10.74 -8.43 -14.00
CA THR A 216 9.63 -7.65 -14.58
C THR A 216 8.37 -7.99 -13.77
N LEU A 217 7.86 -7.04 -13.01
CA LEU A 217 6.76 -7.25 -12.09
C LEU A 217 5.50 -6.50 -12.55
N PRO A 218 4.33 -7.16 -12.64
CA PRO A 218 3.10 -6.48 -13.03
C PRO A 218 2.43 -5.83 -11.81
N LEU A 219 2.04 -4.57 -11.94
CA LEU A 219 1.15 -3.89 -11.01
C LEU A 219 -0.12 -3.45 -11.72
N ARG A 220 -1.28 -3.77 -11.14
CA ARG A 220 -2.59 -3.50 -11.74
C ARG A 220 -3.44 -2.64 -10.83
N PHE A 221 -4.08 -1.64 -11.40
CA PHE A 221 -5.04 -0.80 -10.68
C PHE A 221 -6.01 -0.12 -11.65
N THR A 222 -7.12 0.38 -11.12
CA THR A 222 -8.05 1.22 -11.86
C THR A 222 -8.33 2.46 -11.02
N PRO A 223 -7.86 3.65 -11.45
CA PRO A 223 -8.14 4.88 -10.74
C PRO A 223 -9.60 5.30 -10.95
N THR A 224 -10.26 5.79 -9.89
CA THR A 224 -11.69 6.15 -9.91
C THR A 224 -11.96 7.63 -9.79
N LYS A 225 -10.94 8.43 -9.50
CA LYS A 225 -11.07 9.90 -9.35
C LYS A 225 -9.88 10.59 -10.02
N THR A 226 -10.19 11.70 -10.68
CA THR A 226 -9.16 12.58 -11.25
C THR A 226 -8.41 13.35 -10.16
N GLY A 227 -7.18 13.71 -10.43
CA GLY A 227 -6.33 14.47 -9.51
C GLY A 227 -4.85 14.17 -9.71
N ARG A 228 -4.02 14.83 -8.90
CA ARG A 228 -2.57 14.62 -8.85
C ARG A 228 -2.18 14.10 -7.48
N PHE A 229 -1.47 12.97 -7.46
CA PHE A 229 -1.08 12.28 -6.24
C PHE A 229 0.42 11.96 -6.27
N GLU A 230 1.03 11.81 -5.10
CA GLU A 230 2.46 11.50 -5.03
C GLU A 230 2.69 9.99 -5.19
N VAL A 231 3.73 9.67 -5.96
CA VAL A 231 4.37 8.35 -6.00
C VAL A 231 5.65 8.46 -5.19
N VAL A 232 5.78 7.71 -4.12
CA VAL A 232 6.97 7.76 -3.26
C VAL A 232 7.67 6.41 -3.22
N CYS A 233 9.00 6.46 -3.15
CA CYS A 233 9.80 5.27 -2.91
C CYS A 233 9.72 4.90 -1.43
N THR A 234 9.25 3.68 -1.12
CA THR A 234 9.15 3.17 0.25
C THR A 234 10.15 2.05 0.55
N GLN A 235 11.02 1.72 -0.41
CA GLN A 235 12.12 0.77 -0.25
C GLN A 235 13.46 1.51 -0.22
N LEU A 236 14.25 1.32 0.84
CA LEU A 236 15.54 2.01 1.00
C LEU A 236 16.47 1.72 -0.18
N CYS A 237 16.71 2.73 -0.99
CA CYS A 237 17.45 2.62 -2.26
C CYS A 237 18.77 3.41 -2.28
N GLY A 238 19.15 4.08 -1.20
CA GLY A 238 20.41 4.83 -1.10
C GLY A 238 20.26 6.22 -0.48
N LEU A 239 21.28 7.06 -0.64
CA LEU A 239 21.34 8.37 0.04
C LEU A 239 20.24 9.35 -0.37
N GLY A 240 19.72 9.27 -1.59
CA GLY A 240 18.65 10.11 -2.11
C GLY A 240 17.24 9.54 -1.87
N HIS A 241 17.12 8.39 -1.20
CA HIS A 241 15.84 7.71 -0.94
C HIS A 241 14.75 8.63 -0.37
N TYR A 242 15.10 9.47 0.59
CA TYR A 242 14.16 10.37 1.26
C TYR A 242 13.49 11.40 0.34
N ASN A 243 14.07 11.64 -0.83
CA ASN A 243 13.60 12.62 -1.82
C ASN A 243 13.13 11.97 -3.13
N MET A 244 13.22 10.63 -3.25
CA MET A 244 12.82 9.91 -4.46
C MET A 244 11.31 9.85 -4.56
N LYS A 245 10.75 10.66 -5.47
CA LYS A 245 9.32 10.74 -5.73
C LYS A 245 9.01 11.06 -7.18
N ALA A 246 7.81 10.71 -7.60
CA ALA A 246 7.17 11.14 -8.84
C ALA A 246 5.72 11.54 -8.56
N TYR A 247 4.94 11.76 -9.60
CA TYR A 247 3.50 12.01 -9.48
C TYR A 247 2.73 11.08 -10.40
N ILE A 248 1.53 10.73 -9.95
CA ILE A 248 0.49 10.17 -10.82
C ILE A 248 -0.55 11.26 -11.06
N GLU A 249 -0.82 11.55 -12.32
CA GLU A 249 -1.90 12.44 -12.78
C GLU A 249 -3.02 11.60 -13.38
N VAL A 250 -4.14 11.55 -12.67
CA VAL A 250 -5.35 10.90 -13.16
C VAL A 250 -6.20 11.96 -13.85
N VAL A 251 -6.38 11.81 -15.14
CA VAL A 251 -7.08 12.79 -16.00
C VAL A 251 -8.32 12.18 -16.66
N SER A 252 -9.14 12.99 -17.32
CA SER A 252 -10.22 12.46 -18.15
C SER A 252 -9.67 11.72 -19.38
N GLN A 253 -10.46 10.84 -19.99
CA GLN A 253 -10.05 10.14 -21.21
C GLN A 253 -9.68 11.12 -22.35
N PRO A 254 -10.47 12.18 -22.64
CA PRO A 254 -10.08 13.17 -23.65
C PRO A 254 -8.78 13.91 -23.33
N ASP A 255 -8.55 14.27 -22.05
CA ASP A 255 -7.31 14.95 -21.65
C ASP A 255 -6.10 14.02 -21.78
N PHE A 256 -6.28 12.72 -21.50
CA PHE A 256 -5.23 11.72 -21.71
C PHE A 256 -4.87 11.57 -23.20
N GLU A 257 -5.88 11.50 -24.09
CA GLU A 257 -5.66 11.43 -25.54
C GLU A 257 -4.98 12.69 -26.09
N LYS A 258 -5.33 13.86 -25.53
CA LYS A 258 -4.63 15.10 -25.83
C LYS A 258 -3.18 15.05 -25.34
N TRP A 259 -2.96 14.62 -24.10
CA TRP A 259 -1.62 14.49 -23.54
C TRP A 259 -0.73 13.56 -24.37
N LEU A 260 -1.24 12.42 -24.84
CA LEU A 260 -0.52 11.51 -25.73
C LEU A 260 -0.10 12.22 -27.02
N LYS A 261 -1.00 13.00 -27.64
CA LYS A 261 -0.70 13.75 -28.88
C LYS A 261 0.33 14.87 -28.66
N ASP A 262 0.22 15.57 -27.53
CA ASP A 262 1.09 16.69 -27.20
C ASP A 262 2.53 16.22 -26.85
N ASN A 263 2.70 14.96 -26.40
CA ASN A 263 3.99 14.36 -26.04
C ASN A 263 4.50 13.35 -27.09
N ALA A 264 3.72 13.05 -28.14
CA ALA A 264 4.21 12.23 -29.24
C ALA A 264 5.40 12.92 -29.90
N VAL A 265 6.48 12.17 -30.10
CA VAL A 265 7.65 12.65 -30.87
C VAL A 265 7.19 12.92 -32.29
N GLN A 266 7.33 14.16 -32.76
CA GLN A 266 7.03 14.56 -34.14
C GLN A 266 8.14 14.10 -35.11
#